data_316cc1a94f31faaaa8441d08b9207819
#
_entry.id   316cc1a94f31faaaa8441d08b9207819
#
_cell.length_a   1.000
_cell.length_b   1.000
_cell.length_c   1.000
_cell.angle_alpha   90.00
_cell.angle_beta   90.00
_cell.angle_gamma   90.00
#
_symmetry.space_group_name_H-M   'P 1'
#
loop_
_entity.id
_entity.type
_entity.pdbx_description
1 polymer ?
#
loop_
_entity_poly.entity_id
_entity_poly.type
_entity_poly.pdbx_seq_one_letter_code
_entity_poly.pdbx_strand_id
1 'polypeptide(L)'
;MTETPEFELPAAAIARFQEILGVERVLLDEAQRDEYRDPYWHHDDRTYDSSAVLLPTTTEEVQAVVRVANEYSVPVWTHSQGRNNGYGGPSPRVRGSVLISLRGMTRVLEINRDLAYAVVEPGVRWLDLHAALAESGNDDLLVSVPDIGWGSVIGNSLDSGATYLPLGADFMAPTGMEVVLADGSLLRTGMGAIPDSPSWHVYKRGLGPVLDPLFIQSNFGIVTRMGYWLM
;
A
#
# COMPACT_ATOMS: atom_id res chain seq x y z
N MET A 1 1.66 -1.27 37.78
CA MET A 1 1.53 -1.18 36.30
C MET A 1 0.09 -1.54 36.01
N THR A 2 -0.72 -0.61 35.56
CA THR A 2 -2.10 -0.88 35.15
C THR A 2 -2.03 -1.69 33.87
N GLU A 3 -2.56 -2.92 33.89
CA GLU A 3 -2.73 -3.73 32.69
C GLU A 3 -3.55 -2.91 31.69
N THR A 4 -2.95 -2.62 30.55
CA THR A 4 -3.69 -2.00 29.44
C THR A 4 -4.72 -3.05 28.98
N PRO A 5 -6.02 -2.72 28.88
CA PRO A 5 -7.02 -3.70 28.48
C PRO A 5 -6.62 -4.32 27.14
N GLU A 6 -6.69 -5.64 27.10
CA GLU A 6 -6.46 -6.41 25.87
C GLU A 6 -7.55 -6.04 24.87
N PHE A 7 -7.18 -5.51 23.72
CA PHE A 7 -8.13 -5.19 22.66
C PHE A 7 -8.57 -6.50 21.99
N GLU A 8 -9.82 -6.84 22.13
CA GLU A 8 -10.41 -7.98 21.44
C GLU A 8 -11.14 -7.48 20.19
N LEU A 9 -10.81 -8.07 19.04
CA LEU A 9 -11.48 -7.72 17.77
C LEU A 9 -12.94 -8.17 17.82
N PRO A 10 -13.92 -7.26 17.66
CA PRO A 10 -15.34 -7.62 17.79
C PRO A 10 -15.75 -8.69 16.77
N ALA A 11 -16.45 -9.73 17.21
CA ALA A 11 -16.94 -10.80 16.35
C ALA A 11 -17.82 -10.28 15.19
N ALA A 12 -18.59 -9.21 15.44
CA ALA A 12 -19.39 -8.55 14.42
C ALA A 12 -18.51 -7.90 13.33
N ALA A 13 -17.37 -7.29 13.70
CA ALA A 13 -16.42 -6.75 12.73
C ALA A 13 -15.79 -7.86 11.88
N ILE A 14 -15.40 -8.98 12.51
CA ILE A 14 -14.88 -10.15 11.82
C ILE A 14 -15.88 -10.64 10.76
N ALA A 15 -17.13 -10.81 11.13
CA ALA A 15 -18.19 -11.26 10.22
C ALA A 15 -18.34 -10.30 9.02
N ARG A 16 -18.28 -8.98 9.26
CA ARG A 16 -18.34 -7.98 8.20
C ARG A 16 -17.13 -8.02 7.28
N PHE A 17 -15.93 -8.19 7.82
CA PHE A 17 -14.73 -8.36 7.00
C PHE A 17 -14.81 -9.62 6.14
N GLN A 18 -15.31 -10.74 6.69
CA GLN A 18 -15.51 -11.97 5.96
C GLN A 18 -16.60 -11.88 4.88
N GLU A 19 -17.65 -11.09 5.11
CA GLU A 19 -18.67 -10.80 4.09
C GLU A 19 -18.10 -10.04 2.89
N ILE A 20 -17.17 -9.11 3.13
CA ILE A 20 -16.54 -8.29 2.09
C ILE A 20 -15.47 -9.08 1.33
N LEU A 21 -14.60 -9.77 2.06
CA LEU A 21 -13.38 -10.35 1.49
C LEU A 21 -13.50 -11.85 1.20
N GLY A 22 -14.44 -12.56 1.82
CA GLY A 22 -14.44 -14.01 1.91
C GLY A 22 -13.64 -14.49 3.14
N VAL A 23 -14.02 -15.65 3.68
CA VAL A 23 -13.45 -16.23 4.90
C VAL A 23 -11.95 -16.48 4.75
N GLU A 24 -11.52 -16.95 3.60
CA GLU A 24 -10.13 -17.30 3.27
C GLU A 24 -9.19 -16.07 3.20
N ARG A 25 -9.74 -14.87 3.06
CA ARG A 25 -8.97 -13.62 2.99
C ARG A 25 -9.02 -12.79 4.30
N VAL A 26 -9.56 -13.38 5.37
CA VAL A 26 -9.56 -12.83 6.73
C VAL A 26 -8.82 -13.80 7.63
N LEU A 27 -7.52 -13.58 7.83
CA LEU A 27 -6.66 -14.49 8.57
C LEU A 27 -6.75 -14.19 10.06
N LEU A 28 -7.27 -15.17 10.82
CA LEU A 28 -7.44 -15.07 12.27
C LEU A 28 -6.50 -16.01 13.03
N ASP A 29 -6.09 -17.09 12.37
CA ASP A 29 -5.18 -18.08 12.94
C ASP A 29 -3.80 -17.49 13.21
N GLU A 30 -3.21 -17.80 14.36
CA GLU A 30 -1.92 -17.22 14.78
C GLU A 30 -0.80 -17.60 13.81
N ALA A 31 -0.73 -18.85 13.36
CA ALA A 31 0.31 -19.29 12.45
C ALA A 31 0.24 -18.55 11.09
N GLN A 32 -0.97 -18.28 10.62
CA GLN A 32 -1.16 -17.50 9.39
C GLN A 32 -0.74 -16.04 9.59
N ARG A 33 -1.04 -15.44 10.75
CA ARG A 33 -0.67 -14.05 11.07
C ARG A 33 0.83 -13.88 11.29
N ASP A 34 1.53 -14.92 11.76
CA ASP A 34 2.98 -14.92 11.96
C ASP A 34 3.76 -14.65 10.68
N GLU A 35 3.25 -15.02 9.50
CA GLU A 35 3.86 -14.69 8.22
C GLU A 35 3.90 -13.17 7.91
N TYR A 36 3.10 -12.39 8.63
CA TYR A 36 2.97 -10.95 8.49
C TYR A 36 3.64 -10.18 9.62
N ARG A 37 4.39 -10.83 10.50
CA ARG A 37 5.18 -10.17 11.54
C ARG A 37 6.43 -9.53 10.95
N ASP A 38 6.92 -8.51 11.62
CA ASP A 38 8.23 -7.96 11.33
C ASP A 38 9.31 -8.96 11.76
N PRO A 39 10.13 -9.50 10.84
CA PRO A 39 11.15 -10.49 11.17
C PRO A 39 12.27 -9.92 12.06
N TYR A 40 12.37 -8.60 12.19
CA TYR A 40 13.36 -7.92 13.03
C TYR A 40 12.81 -7.53 14.40
N TRP A 41 11.52 -7.79 14.66
CA TRP A 41 10.95 -7.57 15.99
C TRP A 41 11.34 -8.69 16.94
N HIS A 42 11.44 -8.37 18.24
CA HIS A 42 11.83 -9.35 19.25
C HIS A 42 10.87 -10.55 19.22
N HIS A 43 11.43 -11.74 19.11
CA HIS A 43 10.69 -12.99 18.86
C HIS A 43 9.56 -13.24 19.87
N ASP A 44 9.81 -13.00 21.16
CA ASP A 44 8.86 -13.28 22.24
C ASP A 44 7.88 -12.11 22.53
N ASP A 45 8.06 -10.96 21.87
CA ASP A 45 7.19 -9.81 22.08
C ASP A 45 6.03 -9.83 21.09
N ARG A 46 4.84 -10.20 21.59
CA ARG A 46 3.59 -10.25 20.86
C ARG A 46 2.74 -8.99 21.01
N THR A 47 3.27 -7.97 21.67
CA THR A 47 2.55 -6.75 22.04
C THR A 47 1.85 -6.07 20.86
N TYR A 48 2.46 -6.10 19.68
CA TYR A 48 2.01 -5.43 18.47
C TYR A 48 1.64 -6.40 17.35
N ASP A 49 1.35 -7.66 17.69
CA ASP A 49 0.80 -8.59 16.70
C ASP A 49 -0.55 -8.08 16.20
N SER A 50 -0.81 -8.27 14.92
CA SER A 50 -2.11 -7.92 14.36
C SER A 50 -3.21 -8.82 14.92
N SER A 51 -4.40 -8.27 15.21
CA SER A 51 -5.56 -9.05 15.64
C SER A 51 -6.18 -9.86 14.50
N ALA A 52 -6.01 -9.42 13.27
CA ALA A 52 -6.33 -10.14 12.04
C ALA A 52 -5.49 -9.61 10.88
N VAL A 53 -5.35 -10.40 9.80
CA VAL A 53 -4.80 -9.93 8.53
C VAL A 53 -5.88 -9.97 7.47
N LEU A 54 -6.12 -8.85 6.81
CA LEU A 54 -7.12 -8.65 5.78
C LEU A 54 -6.43 -8.54 4.41
N LEU A 55 -6.89 -9.30 3.43
CA LEU A 55 -6.26 -9.43 2.12
C LEU A 55 -7.15 -8.88 1.00
N PRO A 56 -7.39 -7.56 0.91
CA PRO A 56 -8.13 -6.98 -0.20
C PRO A 56 -7.34 -7.09 -1.50
N THR A 57 -8.05 -7.17 -2.61
CA THR A 57 -7.51 -7.26 -3.97
C THR A 57 -7.99 -6.14 -4.89
N THR A 58 -8.91 -5.31 -4.41
CA THR A 58 -9.45 -4.16 -5.15
C THR A 58 -9.55 -2.91 -4.27
N THR A 59 -9.61 -1.75 -4.91
CA THR A 59 -9.81 -0.46 -4.22
C THR A 59 -11.13 -0.43 -3.46
N GLU A 60 -12.19 -1.01 -4.03
CA GLU A 60 -13.52 -1.07 -3.44
C GLU A 60 -13.53 -1.91 -2.17
N GLU A 61 -12.79 -3.03 -2.15
CA GLU A 61 -12.62 -3.86 -0.96
C GLU A 61 -11.86 -3.08 0.13
N VAL A 62 -10.80 -2.33 -0.22
CA VAL A 62 -10.08 -1.47 0.74
C VAL A 62 -11.03 -0.42 1.33
N GLN A 63 -11.84 0.25 0.50
CA GLN A 63 -12.84 1.22 0.96
C GLN A 63 -13.84 0.59 1.94
N ALA A 64 -14.35 -0.59 1.61
CA ALA A 64 -15.33 -1.30 2.44
C ALA A 64 -14.72 -1.73 3.78
N VAL A 65 -13.48 -2.24 3.77
CA VAL A 65 -12.73 -2.61 4.98
C VAL A 65 -12.51 -1.39 5.89
N VAL A 66 -12.10 -0.24 5.33
CA VAL A 66 -11.91 0.99 6.10
C VAL A 66 -13.22 1.46 6.75
N ARG A 67 -14.35 1.38 6.04
CA ARG A 67 -15.66 1.74 6.61
C ARG A 67 -16.06 0.84 7.77
N VAL A 68 -15.84 -0.46 7.65
CA VAL A 68 -16.10 -1.42 8.76
C VAL A 68 -15.17 -1.12 9.94
N ALA A 69 -13.89 -0.85 9.70
CA ALA A 69 -12.96 -0.50 10.76
C ALA A 69 -13.41 0.75 11.52
N ASN A 70 -13.94 1.77 10.83
CA ASN A 70 -14.53 2.95 11.46
C ASN A 70 -15.79 2.62 12.25
N GLU A 71 -16.71 1.83 11.69
CA GLU A 71 -17.97 1.44 12.33
C GLU A 71 -17.72 0.78 13.70
N TYR A 72 -16.70 -0.07 13.76
CA TYR A 72 -16.37 -0.82 14.99
C TYR A 72 -15.19 -0.23 15.78
N SER A 73 -14.69 0.95 15.38
CA SER A 73 -13.53 1.59 16.02
C SER A 73 -12.29 0.69 16.09
N VAL A 74 -12.06 -0.11 15.05
CA VAL A 74 -10.92 -1.02 14.92
C VAL A 74 -9.73 -0.25 14.34
N PRO A 75 -8.59 -0.16 15.03
CA PRO A 75 -7.42 0.46 14.47
C PRO A 75 -6.87 -0.37 13.31
N VAL A 76 -6.36 0.29 12.27
CA VAL A 76 -5.81 -0.36 11.09
C VAL A 76 -4.33 -0.05 10.93
N TRP A 77 -3.59 -1.02 10.41
CA TRP A 77 -2.23 -0.86 9.91
C TRP A 77 -2.17 -1.37 8.48
N THR A 78 -1.48 -0.68 7.61
CA THR A 78 -1.44 -1.04 6.18
C THR A 78 -0.02 -1.23 5.71
N HIS A 79 0.20 -2.21 4.87
CA HIS A 79 1.44 -2.35 4.11
C HIS A 79 1.16 -2.84 2.68
N SER A 80 2.07 -2.53 1.78
CA SER A 80 2.11 -3.08 0.42
C SER A 80 2.74 -4.49 0.44
N GLN A 81 4.06 -4.61 0.26
CA GLN A 81 4.76 -5.90 0.37
C GLN A 81 5.23 -6.24 1.80
N GLY A 82 5.28 -5.26 2.72
CA GLY A 82 5.78 -5.46 4.08
C GLY A 82 7.25 -5.88 4.12
N ARG A 83 8.06 -5.36 3.20
CA ARG A 83 9.48 -5.69 3.06
C ARG A 83 10.41 -4.57 3.54
N ASN A 84 9.91 -3.69 4.40
CA ASN A 84 10.71 -2.61 4.99
C ASN A 84 11.59 -3.14 6.13
N ASN A 85 12.56 -3.94 5.77
CA ASN A 85 13.39 -4.72 6.68
C ASN A 85 14.20 -3.83 7.64
N GLY A 86 13.94 -3.94 8.93
CA GLY A 86 14.63 -3.19 9.97
C GLY A 86 14.10 -1.76 10.21
N TYR A 87 13.12 -1.31 9.42
CA TYR A 87 12.54 0.05 9.54
C TYR A 87 11.09 0.04 9.99
N GLY A 88 10.65 -1.02 10.66
CA GLY A 88 9.31 -1.12 11.22
C GLY A 88 8.36 -2.07 10.50
N GLY A 89 8.75 -2.66 9.38
CA GLY A 89 8.08 -3.77 8.73
C GLY A 89 6.54 -3.73 8.68
N PRO A 90 5.90 -4.88 8.63
CA PRO A 90 4.45 -4.97 8.57
C PRO A 90 3.75 -4.89 9.93
N SER A 91 4.48 -4.87 11.04
CA SER A 91 3.88 -4.90 12.39
C SER A 91 3.16 -3.59 12.74
N PRO A 92 1.93 -3.66 13.26
CA PRO A 92 1.21 -2.51 13.79
C PRO A 92 1.98 -1.74 14.87
N ARG A 93 1.56 -0.50 15.13
CA ARG A 93 2.08 0.33 16.23
C ARG A 93 1.00 0.69 17.24
N VAL A 94 -0.23 0.24 17.00
CA VAL A 94 -1.36 0.34 17.93
C VAL A 94 -1.84 -1.07 18.21
N ARG A 95 -1.95 -1.43 19.49
CA ARG A 95 -2.45 -2.75 19.92
C ARG A 95 -3.85 -2.99 19.39
N GLY A 96 -4.12 -4.23 19.00
CA GLY A 96 -5.43 -4.63 18.49
C GLY A 96 -5.69 -4.22 17.04
N SER A 97 -4.72 -3.62 16.34
CA SER A 97 -4.89 -3.28 14.93
C SER A 97 -5.13 -4.51 14.08
N VAL A 98 -6.00 -4.39 13.10
CA VAL A 98 -6.02 -5.30 11.95
C VAL A 98 -4.99 -4.83 10.93
N LEU A 99 -4.33 -5.79 10.29
CA LEU A 99 -3.38 -5.54 9.23
C LEU A 99 -4.07 -5.63 7.87
N ILE A 100 -4.05 -4.55 7.09
CA ILE A 100 -4.52 -4.55 5.71
C ILE A 100 -3.32 -4.79 4.80
N SER A 101 -3.20 -6.00 4.26
CA SER A 101 -2.11 -6.38 3.37
C SER A 101 -2.52 -6.21 1.91
N LEU A 102 -1.87 -5.29 1.21
CA LEU A 102 -2.14 -5.01 -0.20
C LEU A 102 -1.30 -5.87 -1.16
N ARG A 103 -0.65 -6.94 -0.65
CA ARG A 103 0.20 -7.85 -1.45
C ARG A 103 -0.53 -8.43 -2.65
N GLY A 104 -1.86 -8.64 -2.56
CA GLY A 104 -2.68 -9.20 -3.62
C GLY A 104 -3.05 -8.23 -4.76
N MET A 105 -2.80 -6.94 -4.60
CA MET A 105 -3.06 -5.91 -5.63
C MET A 105 -1.81 -5.78 -6.52
N THR A 106 -1.66 -6.62 -7.53
CA THR A 106 -0.40 -6.83 -8.27
C THR A 106 -0.43 -6.42 -9.73
N ARG A 107 -1.45 -5.68 -10.15
CA ARG A 107 -1.57 -5.32 -11.57
C ARG A 107 -0.67 -4.13 -11.93
N VAL A 108 0.05 -4.27 -13.04
CA VAL A 108 0.59 -3.13 -13.81
C VAL A 108 -0.55 -2.69 -14.74
N LEU A 109 -1.17 -1.55 -14.41
CA LEU A 109 -2.43 -1.10 -15.04
C LEU A 109 -2.20 -0.43 -16.38
N GLU A 110 -1.06 0.25 -16.54
CA GLU A 110 -0.68 0.96 -17.75
C GLU A 110 0.85 1.05 -17.84
N ILE A 111 1.38 0.93 -19.04
CA ILE A 111 2.74 1.34 -19.41
C ILE A 111 2.59 2.30 -20.59
N ASN A 112 2.96 3.56 -20.39
CA ASN A 112 2.92 4.57 -21.43
C ASN A 112 4.33 4.89 -21.90
N ARG A 113 4.68 4.35 -23.06
CA ARG A 113 6.02 4.48 -23.64
C ARG A 113 6.36 5.92 -24.02
N ASP A 114 5.41 6.61 -24.67
CA ASP A 114 5.66 7.93 -25.24
C ASP A 114 5.88 8.99 -24.15
N LEU A 115 5.26 8.82 -23.01
CA LEU A 115 5.36 9.71 -21.86
C LEU A 115 6.18 9.16 -20.71
N ALA A 116 6.79 7.98 -20.91
CA ALA A 116 7.68 7.31 -19.97
C ALA A 116 7.13 7.22 -18.54
N TYR A 117 5.95 6.62 -18.37
CA TYR A 117 5.39 6.30 -17.05
C TYR A 117 4.72 4.93 -17.03
N ALA A 118 4.60 4.36 -15.85
CA ALA A 118 3.75 3.21 -15.58
C ALA A 118 2.73 3.55 -14.49
N VAL A 119 1.58 2.86 -14.51
CA VAL A 119 0.58 2.93 -13.44
C VAL A 119 0.50 1.57 -12.77
N VAL A 120 0.69 1.52 -11.46
CA VAL A 120 0.83 0.28 -10.71
C VAL A 120 -0.08 0.24 -9.49
N GLU A 121 -0.40 -0.97 -9.06
CA GLU A 121 -1.03 -1.26 -7.77
C GLU A 121 0.01 -1.50 -6.67
N PRO A 122 -0.37 -1.40 -5.37
CA PRO A 122 0.58 -1.42 -4.27
C PRO A 122 1.31 -2.76 -4.05
N GLY A 123 0.78 -3.87 -4.55
CA GLY A 123 1.43 -5.18 -4.50
C GLY A 123 2.48 -5.40 -5.59
N VAL A 124 2.57 -4.52 -6.60
CA VAL A 124 3.57 -4.63 -7.66
C VAL A 124 4.97 -4.40 -7.09
N ARG A 125 5.86 -5.38 -7.28
CA ARG A 125 7.26 -5.30 -6.86
C ARG A 125 8.10 -4.64 -7.95
N TRP A 126 9.27 -4.14 -7.59
CA TRP A 126 10.21 -3.56 -8.54
C TRP A 126 10.58 -4.56 -9.66
N LEU A 127 10.82 -5.82 -9.31
CA LEU A 127 11.10 -6.88 -10.29
C LEU A 127 9.90 -7.19 -11.18
N ASP A 128 8.66 -7.08 -10.67
CA ASP A 128 7.45 -7.27 -11.48
C ASP A 128 7.30 -6.16 -12.52
N LEU A 129 7.55 -4.91 -12.13
CA LEU A 129 7.51 -3.78 -13.07
C LEU A 129 8.60 -3.92 -14.14
N HIS A 130 9.82 -4.30 -13.74
CA HIS A 130 10.91 -4.55 -14.71
C HIS A 130 10.54 -5.66 -15.69
N ALA A 131 9.98 -6.77 -15.21
CA ALA A 131 9.53 -7.86 -16.07
C ALA A 131 8.40 -7.42 -17.02
N ALA A 132 7.42 -6.64 -16.53
CA ALA A 132 6.32 -6.13 -17.35
C ALA A 132 6.81 -5.18 -18.45
N LEU A 133 7.82 -4.36 -18.20
CA LEU A 133 8.46 -3.53 -19.22
C LEU A 133 9.08 -4.40 -20.33
N ALA A 134 9.84 -5.43 -19.97
CA ALA A 134 10.46 -6.33 -20.94
C ALA A 134 9.41 -7.12 -21.75
N GLU A 135 8.39 -7.69 -21.07
CA GLU A 135 7.32 -8.47 -21.71
C GLU A 135 6.46 -7.64 -22.67
N SER A 136 6.31 -6.34 -22.42
CA SER A 136 5.58 -5.41 -23.27
C SER A 136 6.42 -4.78 -24.39
N GLY A 137 7.70 -5.17 -24.52
CA GLY A 137 8.61 -4.62 -25.54
C GLY A 137 9.06 -3.18 -25.25
N ASN A 138 9.08 -2.81 -23.97
CA ASN A 138 9.50 -1.50 -23.46
C ASN A 138 10.77 -1.64 -22.59
N ASP A 139 11.63 -2.58 -22.91
CA ASP A 139 12.86 -2.90 -22.18
C ASP A 139 13.94 -1.82 -22.27
N ASP A 140 13.77 -0.84 -23.14
CA ASP A 140 14.57 0.37 -23.22
C ASP A 140 14.11 1.48 -22.24
N LEU A 141 12.91 1.34 -21.63
CA LEU A 141 12.50 2.19 -20.53
C LEU A 141 13.12 1.67 -19.22
N LEU A 142 13.80 2.55 -18.52
CA LEU A 142 14.50 2.19 -17.29
C LEU A 142 13.63 2.45 -16.06
N VAL A 143 13.66 1.49 -15.15
CA VAL A 143 13.21 1.64 -13.78
C VAL A 143 14.38 1.37 -12.84
N SER A 144 14.59 2.26 -11.87
CA SER A 144 15.64 2.07 -10.88
C SER A 144 15.19 1.02 -9.88
N VAL A 145 15.68 -0.20 -10.01
CA VAL A 145 15.38 -1.28 -9.05
C VAL A 145 16.33 -1.17 -7.86
N PRO A 146 15.84 -0.94 -6.65
CA PRO A 146 16.69 -0.93 -5.45
C PRO A 146 17.18 -2.34 -5.11
N ASP A 147 18.15 -2.44 -4.19
CA ASP A 147 18.70 -3.73 -3.72
C ASP A 147 17.62 -4.69 -3.22
N ILE A 148 16.50 -4.16 -2.72
CA ILE A 148 15.33 -4.92 -2.31
C ILE A 148 14.31 -4.97 -3.46
N GLY A 149 14.66 -5.59 -4.58
CA GLY A 149 13.78 -5.71 -5.77
C GLY A 149 12.43 -6.41 -5.51
N TRP A 150 12.30 -7.13 -4.39
CA TRP A 150 11.05 -7.72 -3.89
C TRP A 150 10.15 -6.73 -3.15
N GLY A 151 10.62 -5.52 -2.88
CA GLY A 151 9.84 -4.43 -2.32
C GLY A 151 8.82 -3.89 -3.31
N SER A 152 7.76 -3.26 -2.79
CA SER A 152 6.72 -2.62 -3.60
C SER A 152 7.23 -1.32 -4.21
N VAL A 153 6.89 -1.05 -5.47
CA VAL A 153 7.12 0.26 -6.10
C VAL A 153 6.45 1.38 -5.29
N ILE A 154 5.16 1.22 -4.99
CA ILE A 154 4.40 2.20 -4.19
C ILE A 154 4.95 2.28 -2.77
N GLY A 155 5.09 1.13 -2.09
CA GLY A 155 5.50 1.12 -0.68
C GLY A 155 6.88 1.74 -0.47
N ASN A 156 7.85 1.42 -1.33
CA ASN A 156 9.18 1.98 -1.23
C ASN A 156 9.19 3.49 -1.52
N SER A 157 8.44 3.93 -2.52
CA SER A 157 8.32 5.35 -2.87
C SER A 157 7.66 6.16 -1.76
N LEU A 158 6.59 5.63 -1.15
CA LEU A 158 5.88 6.31 -0.06
C LEU A 158 6.64 6.26 1.27
N ASP A 159 7.60 5.36 1.41
CA ASP A 159 8.46 5.28 2.58
C ASP A 159 9.77 6.07 2.42
N SER A 160 9.80 7.00 1.47
CA SER A 160 10.97 7.82 1.11
C SER A 160 12.18 6.99 0.71
N GLY A 161 11.96 5.88 -0.01
CA GLY A 161 13.01 5.00 -0.47
C GLY A 161 14.05 5.74 -1.33
N ALA A 162 15.31 5.36 -1.13
CA ALA A 162 16.43 5.88 -1.89
C ALA A 162 16.96 4.84 -2.86
N THR A 163 17.33 5.27 -4.06
CA THR A 163 18.05 4.49 -5.06
C THR A 163 19.34 5.20 -5.44
N TYR A 164 20.16 4.54 -6.26
CA TYR A 164 21.45 5.13 -6.65
C TYR A 164 21.31 6.09 -7.83
N LEU A 165 20.73 5.66 -8.92
CA LEU A 165 20.63 6.40 -10.17
C LEU A 165 19.34 6.06 -10.90
N PRO A 166 18.88 7.00 -11.76
CA PRO A 166 19.35 8.37 -11.93
C PRO A 166 18.66 9.37 -11.02
N LEU A 167 17.53 9.00 -10.37
CA LEU A 167 16.77 9.93 -9.54
C LEU A 167 17.33 10.04 -8.11
N GLY A 168 17.99 9.02 -7.61
CA GLY A 168 18.54 8.97 -6.26
C GLY A 168 17.49 8.87 -5.14
N ALA A 169 16.21 9.02 -5.49
CA ALA A 169 15.10 9.01 -4.53
C ALA A 169 13.82 8.56 -5.22
N ASP A 170 13.30 7.39 -4.85
CA ASP A 170 12.12 6.80 -5.46
C ASP A 170 10.87 7.66 -5.26
N PHE A 171 10.79 8.39 -4.14
CA PHE A 171 9.68 9.31 -3.85
C PHE A 171 9.63 10.54 -4.79
N MET A 172 10.63 10.74 -5.62
CA MET A 172 10.63 11.81 -6.63
C MET A 172 9.92 11.41 -7.93
N ALA A 173 9.75 10.11 -8.19
CA ALA A 173 9.12 9.61 -9.41
C ALA A 173 7.60 9.39 -9.35
N PRO A 174 6.93 9.25 -8.18
CA PRO A 174 5.46 9.13 -8.14
C PRO A 174 4.75 10.30 -8.80
N THR A 175 3.66 9.99 -9.52
CA THR A 175 2.85 10.98 -10.22
C THR A 175 1.38 10.56 -10.26
N GLY A 176 0.54 11.29 -9.53
CA GLY A 176 -0.89 11.01 -9.41
C GLY A 176 -1.18 9.71 -8.67
N MET A 177 -1.97 9.82 -7.62
CA MET A 177 -2.33 8.71 -6.72
C MET A 177 -3.84 8.59 -6.62
N GLU A 178 -4.30 7.34 -6.48
CA GLU A 178 -5.64 7.03 -5.99
C GLU A 178 -5.51 6.57 -4.55
N VAL A 179 -6.25 7.21 -3.66
CA VAL A 179 -6.08 7.06 -2.20
C VAL A 179 -7.44 6.84 -1.55
N VAL A 180 -7.57 5.79 -0.77
CA VAL A 180 -8.69 5.59 0.14
C VAL A 180 -8.39 6.37 1.42
N LEU A 181 -9.24 7.36 1.72
CA LEU A 181 -9.12 8.20 2.91
C LEU A 181 -9.66 7.50 4.16
N ALA A 182 -9.43 8.11 5.31
CA ALA A 182 -9.80 7.54 6.60
C ALA A 182 -11.30 7.23 6.76
N ASP A 183 -12.18 7.94 6.06
CA ASP A 183 -13.63 7.70 6.04
C ASP A 183 -14.07 6.66 4.98
N GLY A 184 -13.13 6.09 4.24
CA GLY A 184 -13.39 5.18 3.12
C GLY A 184 -13.81 5.89 1.84
N SER A 185 -13.74 7.21 1.75
CA SER A 185 -13.91 7.95 0.49
C SER A 185 -12.67 7.82 -0.40
N LEU A 186 -12.82 8.08 -1.70
CA LEU A 186 -11.77 7.96 -2.68
C LEU A 186 -11.28 9.35 -3.11
N LEU A 187 -9.99 9.58 -2.99
CA LEU A 187 -9.31 10.79 -3.49
C LEU A 187 -8.42 10.40 -4.68
N ARG A 188 -8.44 11.22 -5.72
CA ARG A 188 -7.47 11.17 -6.82
C ARG A 188 -6.69 12.47 -6.85
N THR A 189 -5.37 12.38 -6.73
CA THR A 189 -4.50 13.55 -6.66
C THR A 189 -4.22 14.12 -8.05
N GLY A 190 -3.75 15.36 -8.09
CA GLY A 190 -3.34 16.02 -9.33
C GLY A 190 -4.48 16.14 -10.35
N MET A 191 -4.18 15.84 -11.59
CA MET A 191 -5.17 15.87 -12.69
C MET A 191 -6.20 14.74 -12.60
N GLY A 192 -6.00 13.74 -11.75
CA GLY A 192 -6.99 12.69 -11.47
C GLY A 192 -8.26 13.18 -10.77
N ALA A 193 -8.26 14.42 -10.25
CA ALA A 193 -9.46 15.10 -9.78
C ALA A 193 -10.49 15.38 -10.90
N ILE A 194 -10.05 15.39 -12.15
CA ILE A 194 -10.90 15.48 -13.34
C ILE A 194 -11.16 14.06 -13.83
N PRO A 195 -12.42 13.61 -13.92
CA PRO A 195 -12.74 12.30 -14.45
C PRO A 195 -12.09 12.06 -15.82
N ASP A 196 -11.52 10.86 -16.00
CA ASP A 196 -10.92 10.38 -17.24
C ASP A 196 -9.82 11.31 -17.83
N SER A 197 -9.15 12.08 -16.98
CA SER A 197 -8.08 12.98 -17.43
C SER A 197 -6.90 12.17 -18.02
N PRO A 198 -6.56 12.38 -19.31
CA PRO A 198 -5.44 11.67 -19.93
C PRO A 198 -4.07 12.14 -19.41
N SER A 199 -4.03 13.21 -18.66
CA SER A 199 -2.82 13.76 -18.07
C SER A 199 -2.64 13.43 -16.59
N TRP A 200 -3.45 12.52 -16.03
CA TRP A 200 -3.41 12.21 -14.60
C TRP A 200 -2.01 11.77 -14.12
N HIS A 201 -1.35 10.92 -14.88
CA HIS A 201 -0.05 10.37 -14.49
C HIS A 201 1.13 11.07 -15.20
N VAL A 202 0.88 12.18 -15.91
CA VAL A 202 1.92 12.96 -16.60
C VAL A 202 2.52 14.03 -15.70
N TYR A 203 1.70 14.65 -14.85
CA TYR A 203 2.10 15.76 -14.01
C TYR A 203 1.77 15.50 -12.54
N LYS A 204 2.69 15.91 -11.65
CA LYS A 204 2.43 15.91 -10.20
C LYS A 204 1.44 17.00 -9.79
N ARG A 205 1.33 18.05 -10.58
CA ARG A 205 0.42 19.17 -10.30
C ARG A 205 -0.87 19.01 -11.08
N GLY A 206 -1.95 19.45 -10.48
CA GLY A 206 -3.25 19.51 -11.09
C GLY A 206 -3.98 20.78 -10.67
N LEU A 207 -5.26 20.67 -10.38
CA LEU A 207 -6.07 21.75 -9.83
C LEU A 207 -5.77 21.88 -8.33
N GLY A 208 -5.29 23.05 -7.91
CA GLY A 208 -4.97 23.30 -6.50
C GLY A 208 -3.57 22.87 -6.05
N PRO A 209 -3.36 22.64 -4.76
CA PRO A 209 -2.07 22.25 -4.21
C PRO A 209 -1.68 20.83 -4.61
N VAL A 210 -0.37 20.52 -4.59
CA VAL A 210 0.12 19.15 -4.74
C VAL A 210 -0.17 18.39 -3.46
N LEU A 211 -0.95 17.32 -3.54
CA LEU A 211 -1.38 16.53 -2.40
C LEU A 211 -0.55 15.26 -2.19
N ASP A 212 0.17 14.78 -3.20
CA ASP A 212 0.97 13.54 -3.13
C ASP A 212 1.89 13.48 -1.89
N PRO A 213 2.59 14.57 -1.50
CA PRO A 213 3.46 14.55 -0.32
C PRO A 213 2.74 14.26 1.00
N LEU A 214 1.42 14.48 1.08
CA LEU A 214 0.64 14.15 2.28
C LEU A 214 0.59 12.66 2.57
N PHE A 215 0.83 11.81 1.57
CA PHE A 215 0.74 10.36 1.68
C PHE A 215 2.12 9.69 1.80
N ILE A 216 3.20 10.47 1.79
CA ILE A 216 4.56 9.99 2.02
C ILE A 216 4.82 9.90 3.52
N GLN A 217 5.22 8.72 4.02
CA GLN A 217 5.47 8.43 5.44
C GLN A 217 4.34 8.92 6.36
N SER A 218 3.09 8.69 5.97
CA SER A 218 1.92 9.20 6.67
C SER A 218 0.84 8.14 6.85
N ASN A 219 -0.17 8.48 7.66
CA ASN A 219 -1.36 7.68 7.92
C ASN A 219 -2.66 8.37 7.44
N PHE A 220 -2.56 9.32 6.50
CA PHE A 220 -3.73 10.06 6.01
C PHE A 220 -4.58 9.27 5.00
N GLY A 221 -4.07 8.18 4.46
CA GLY A 221 -4.82 7.35 3.52
C GLY A 221 -4.03 6.14 3.04
N ILE A 222 -4.73 5.26 2.32
CA ILE A 222 -4.20 4.03 1.73
C ILE A 222 -4.13 4.22 0.23
N VAL A 223 -2.93 4.24 -0.33
CA VAL A 223 -2.71 4.38 -1.77
C VAL A 223 -2.99 3.05 -2.46
N THR A 224 -3.97 3.02 -3.36
CA THR A 224 -4.40 1.83 -4.09
C THR A 224 -3.97 1.82 -5.57
N ARG A 225 -3.49 2.97 -6.06
CA ARG A 225 -2.94 3.13 -7.42
C ARG A 225 -1.99 4.31 -7.44
N MET A 226 -0.93 4.21 -8.22
CA MET A 226 0.04 5.30 -8.37
C MET A 226 0.69 5.25 -9.75
N GLY A 227 0.84 6.40 -10.37
CA GLY A 227 1.74 6.57 -11.51
C GLY A 227 3.19 6.65 -11.03
N TYR A 228 4.10 6.16 -11.85
CA TYR A 228 5.54 6.18 -11.60
C TYR A 228 6.27 6.53 -12.89
N TRP A 229 7.06 7.60 -12.88
CA TRP A 229 7.87 7.99 -14.02
C TRP A 229 9.01 6.99 -14.27
N LEU A 230 9.18 6.66 -15.53
CA LEU A 230 10.27 5.86 -16.07
C LEU A 230 11.29 6.76 -16.78
N MET A 231 12.36 6.18 -17.28
CA MET A 231 13.43 6.91 -17.97
C MET A 231 13.81 6.20 -19.25
#